data_870e9d8d243363f4b2dd79fd5800b8f7
#
_entry.id   870e9d8d243363f4b2dd79fd5800b8f7
#
_cell.length_a   1.000
_cell.length_b   1.000
_cell.length_c   1.000
_cell.angle_alpha   90.00
_cell.angle_beta   90.00
_cell.angle_gamma   90.00
#
_symmetry.space_group_name_H-M   'P 1'
#
loop_
_entity.id
_entity.type
_entity.pdbx_description
1 polymer ?
#
loop_
_entity_poly.entity_id
_entity_poly.type
_entity_poly.pdbx_seq_one_letter_code
_entity_poly.pdbx_strand_id
1 'polypeptide(L)'
;MCSELARTQHTADLLLAGRPVPRQIIPSLNEMFFGDWEMRHHRDLQKEDPRNYAAWCKDWQHATPTNGESFQAFAQRIADFAASLGQYQQRANLLIVGHQGALSLLIALLLQMPAAAMWHFPLAHGCWSLIEQRDDFTTLRVLNSQAQWRAE
;
A
#
# COMPACT_ATOMS: atom_id res chain seq x y z
N MET A 1 -1.69 -12.61 -1.00
CA MET A 1 -0.38 -11.90 -0.98
C MET A 1 -0.35 -10.98 0.22
N CYS A 2 0.77 -10.82 0.91
CA CYS A 2 0.95 -9.84 1.98
C CYS A 2 2.38 -9.31 1.98
N SER A 3 2.59 -8.14 2.61
CA SER A 3 3.95 -7.64 2.84
C SER A 3 4.74 -8.56 3.77
N GLU A 4 6.05 -8.37 3.88
CA GLU A 4 6.88 -9.16 4.78
C GLU A 4 6.79 -8.72 6.26
N LEU A 5 6.14 -7.59 6.55
CA LEU A 5 6.02 -7.09 7.91
C LEU A 5 5.04 -7.94 8.74
N ALA A 6 5.44 -8.28 9.97
CA ALA A 6 4.71 -9.21 10.84
C ALA A 6 3.21 -8.86 11.00
N ARG A 7 2.88 -7.58 11.10
CA ARG A 7 1.49 -7.11 11.25
C ARG A 7 0.58 -7.50 10.08
N THR A 8 1.07 -7.46 8.84
CA THR A 8 0.28 -7.86 7.66
C THR A 8 0.19 -9.37 7.53
N GLN A 9 1.25 -10.09 7.90
CA GLN A 9 1.23 -11.54 7.92
C GLN A 9 0.21 -12.06 8.94
N HIS A 10 0.23 -11.50 10.16
CA HIS A 10 -0.75 -11.83 11.20
C HIS A 10 -2.19 -11.51 10.75
N THR A 11 -2.40 -10.34 10.13
CA THR A 11 -3.71 -10.00 9.57
C THR A 11 -4.15 -11.00 8.51
N ALA A 12 -3.24 -11.41 7.62
CA ALA A 12 -3.55 -12.43 6.62
C ALA A 12 -3.92 -13.78 7.23
N ASP A 13 -3.22 -14.20 8.31
CA ASP A 13 -3.53 -15.44 9.03
C ASP A 13 -4.94 -15.40 9.62
N LEU A 14 -5.33 -14.28 10.24
CA LEU A 14 -6.67 -14.09 10.79
C LEU A 14 -7.75 -14.10 9.69
N LEU A 15 -7.51 -13.41 8.59
CA LEU A 15 -8.46 -13.36 7.47
C LEU A 15 -8.63 -14.73 6.79
N LEU A 16 -7.57 -15.50 6.68
CA LEU A 16 -7.64 -16.84 6.07
C LEU A 16 -8.28 -17.88 7.01
N ALA A 17 -8.21 -17.68 8.32
CA ALA A 17 -8.85 -18.53 9.33
C ALA A 17 -8.67 -20.04 9.06
N GLY A 18 -7.45 -20.48 8.75
CA GLY A 18 -7.11 -21.87 8.47
C GLY A 18 -7.54 -22.39 7.09
N ARG A 19 -8.08 -21.56 6.20
CA ARG A 19 -8.37 -21.95 4.81
C ARG A 19 -7.08 -22.29 4.08
N PRO A 20 -7.04 -23.35 3.27
CA PRO A 20 -5.83 -23.77 2.54
C PRO A 20 -5.58 -22.89 1.29
N VAL A 21 -5.42 -21.59 1.49
CA VAL A 21 -5.12 -20.63 0.42
C VAL A 21 -3.62 -20.40 0.36
N PRO A 22 -2.95 -20.56 -0.78
CA PRO A 22 -1.54 -20.26 -0.93
C PRO A 22 -1.23 -18.81 -0.54
N ARG A 23 -0.26 -18.60 0.36
CA ARG A 23 0.21 -17.29 0.77
C ARG A 23 1.55 -16.98 0.10
N GLN A 24 1.66 -15.79 -0.45
CA GLN A 24 2.92 -15.25 -0.97
C GLN A 24 3.30 -14.01 -0.16
N ILE A 25 4.55 -13.96 0.27
CA ILE A 25 5.14 -12.80 0.92
C ILE A 25 5.79 -11.95 -0.16
N ILE A 26 5.40 -10.68 -0.22
CA ILE A 26 5.79 -9.74 -1.28
C ILE A 26 6.47 -8.53 -0.63
N PRO A 27 7.81 -8.45 -0.60
CA PRO A 27 8.54 -7.34 0.01
C PRO A 27 8.21 -5.98 -0.61
N SER A 28 7.91 -5.96 -1.91
CA SER A 28 7.50 -4.72 -2.59
C SER A 28 6.18 -4.12 -2.08
N LEU A 29 5.39 -4.88 -1.28
CA LEU A 29 4.19 -4.38 -0.61
C LEU A 29 4.46 -3.78 0.78
N ASN A 30 5.71 -3.73 1.24
CA ASN A 30 6.04 -3.06 2.49
C ASN A 30 5.62 -1.59 2.43
N GLU A 31 5.29 -1.02 3.60
CA GLU A 31 5.07 0.42 3.71
C GLU A 31 6.36 1.18 3.34
N MET A 32 6.20 2.43 2.93
CA MET A 32 7.33 3.32 2.71
C MET A 32 8.18 3.36 3.99
N PHE A 33 9.48 3.17 3.83
CA PHE A 33 10.41 3.20 4.96
C PHE A 33 10.80 4.65 5.29
N PHE A 34 10.39 5.11 6.47
CA PHE A 34 10.65 6.47 6.91
C PHE A 34 12.00 6.67 7.61
N GLY A 35 12.86 5.64 7.68
CA GLY A 35 14.19 5.74 8.27
C GLY A 35 14.15 6.18 9.73
N ASP A 36 14.92 7.23 10.06
CA ASP A 36 15.01 7.77 11.42
C ASP A 36 13.69 8.38 11.93
N TRP A 37 12.71 8.55 11.03
CA TRP A 37 11.39 9.09 11.39
C TRP A 37 10.38 8.01 11.80
N GLU A 38 10.74 6.74 11.68
CA GLU A 38 9.87 5.63 12.11
C GLU A 38 9.46 5.78 13.58
N MET A 39 8.17 5.58 13.86
CA MET A 39 7.59 5.70 15.21
C MET A 39 7.75 7.07 15.87
N ARG A 40 8.10 8.12 15.12
CA ARG A 40 8.25 9.49 15.63
C ARG A 40 7.00 10.32 15.34
N HIS A 41 6.66 11.19 16.27
CA HIS A 41 5.57 12.13 16.06
C HIS A 41 6.08 13.35 15.28
N HIS A 42 5.25 13.91 14.39
CA HIS A 42 5.64 15.06 13.55
C HIS A 42 6.17 16.27 14.34
N ARG A 43 5.67 16.48 15.59
CA ARG A 43 6.17 17.56 16.47
C ARG A 43 7.60 17.33 16.95
N ASP A 44 8.01 16.07 17.07
CA ASP A 44 9.37 15.71 17.45
C ASP A 44 10.31 15.89 16.27
N LEU A 45 9.87 15.50 15.07
CA LEU A 45 10.64 15.71 13.82
C LEU A 45 10.90 17.18 13.54
N GLN A 46 9.97 18.08 13.86
CA GLN A 46 10.19 19.52 13.75
C GLN A 46 11.34 20.04 14.63
N LYS A 47 11.66 19.34 15.72
CA LYS A 47 12.73 19.73 16.64
C LYS A 47 14.04 18.98 16.37
N GLU A 48 13.93 17.68 16.04
CA GLU A 48 15.07 16.79 15.95
C GLU A 48 15.68 16.75 14.54
N ASP A 49 14.86 16.92 13.50
CA ASP A 49 15.29 16.97 12.09
C ASP A 49 14.58 18.10 11.32
N PRO A 50 14.73 19.35 11.76
CA PRO A 50 13.93 20.47 11.25
C PRO A 50 14.15 20.75 9.76
N ARG A 51 15.36 20.53 9.26
CA ARG A 51 15.71 20.80 7.85
C ARG A 51 15.02 19.82 6.90
N ASN A 52 15.20 18.52 7.14
CA ASN A 52 14.65 17.49 6.27
C ASN A 52 13.13 17.42 6.41
N TYR A 53 12.61 17.57 7.64
CA TYR A 53 11.18 17.62 7.86
C TYR A 53 10.52 18.82 7.15
N ALA A 54 11.11 20.00 7.18
CA ALA A 54 10.60 21.16 6.45
C ALA A 54 10.66 20.97 4.94
N ALA A 55 11.73 20.36 4.42
CA ALA A 55 11.83 20.00 3.01
C ALA A 55 10.74 19.02 2.58
N TRP A 56 10.49 17.99 3.41
CA TRP A 56 9.42 17.02 3.20
C TRP A 56 8.03 17.67 3.21
N CYS A 57 7.75 18.54 4.17
CA CYS A 57 6.46 19.25 4.23
C CYS A 57 6.24 20.15 3.00
N LYS A 58 7.31 20.67 2.40
CA LYS A 58 7.25 21.50 1.21
C LYS A 58 7.09 20.67 -0.07
N ASP A 59 7.82 19.56 -0.17
CA ASP A 59 7.87 18.72 -1.37
C ASP A 59 8.18 17.26 -1.02
N TRP A 60 7.18 16.56 -0.50
CA TRP A 60 7.29 15.16 -0.09
C TRP A 60 7.60 14.19 -1.24
N GLN A 61 7.34 14.59 -2.49
CA GLN A 61 7.62 13.74 -3.65
C GLN A 61 9.13 13.69 -3.98
N HIS A 62 9.87 14.73 -3.65
CA HIS A 62 11.29 14.82 -3.97
C HIS A 62 12.20 14.82 -2.74
N ALA A 63 11.69 15.20 -1.58
CA ALA A 63 12.42 15.07 -0.32
C ALA A 63 12.40 13.62 0.17
N THR A 64 13.50 13.21 0.81
CA THR A 64 13.64 11.86 1.38
C THR A 64 13.78 11.97 2.89
N PRO A 65 13.03 11.18 3.68
CA PRO A 65 13.23 11.07 5.11
C PRO A 65 14.68 10.67 5.42
N THR A 66 15.24 11.17 6.51
CA THR A 66 16.62 10.85 6.90
C THR A 66 16.81 9.34 7.03
N ASN A 67 17.77 8.78 6.30
CA ASN A 67 18.03 7.34 6.21
C ASN A 67 16.81 6.49 5.76
N GLY A 68 15.81 7.13 5.16
CA GLY A 68 14.59 6.47 4.69
C GLY A 68 14.58 6.21 3.18
N GLU A 69 13.44 5.75 2.70
CA GLU A 69 13.17 5.49 1.29
C GLU A 69 12.67 6.78 0.61
N SER A 70 13.12 7.06 -0.62
CA SER A 70 12.52 8.14 -1.41
C SER A 70 11.13 7.73 -1.92
N PHE A 71 10.24 8.74 -2.11
CA PHE A 71 8.93 8.47 -2.70
C PHE A 71 9.04 7.85 -4.09
N GLN A 72 10.04 8.25 -4.89
CA GLN A 72 10.26 7.67 -6.23
C GLN A 72 10.60 6.18 -6.16
N ALA A 73 11.47 5.77 -5.23
CA ALA A 73 11.81 4.35 -5.03
C ALA A 73 10.59 3.55 -4.55
N PHE A 74 9.83 4.10 -3.59
CA PHE A 74 8.58 3.54 -3.14
C PHE A 74 7.58 3.38 -4.29
N ALA A 75 7.36 4.44 -5.07
CA ALA A 75 6.43 4.41 -6.19
C ALA A 75 6.84 3.40 -7.27
N GLN A 76 8.13 3.29 -7.57
CA GLN A 76 8.64 2.35 -8.55
C GLN A 76 8.39 0.89 -8.13
N ARG A 77 8.71 0.51 -6.88
CA ARG A 77 8.50 -0.88 -6.45
C ARG A 77 7.01 -1.28 -6.37
N ILE A 78 6.12 -0.33 -6.06
CA ILE A 78 4.67 -0.58 -6.13
C ILE A 78 4.20 -0.67 -7.59
N ALA A 79 4.76 0.14 -8.50
CA ALA A 79 4.45 0.06 -9.93
C ALA A 79 4.89 -1.28 -10.54
N ASP A 80 6.08 -1.76 -10.19
CA ASP A 80 6.58 -3.07 -10.62
C ASP A 80 5.69 -4.21 -10.11
N PHE A 81 5.23 -4.11 -8.86
CA PHE A 81 4.26 -5.05 -8.32
C PHE A 81 2.92 -4.97 -9.06
N ALA A 82 2.37 -3.77 -9.30
CA ALA A 82 1.13 -3.59 -10.05
C ALA A 82 1.22 -4.22 -11.45
N ALA A 83 2.31 -4.00 -12.17
CA ALA A 83 2.56 -4.61 -13.47
C ALA A 83 2.62 -6.14 -13.39
N SER A 84 3.17 -6.69 -12.31
CA SER A 84 3.25 -8.15 -12.12
C SER A 84 1.89 -8.81 -11.89
N LEU A 85 0.86 -8.06 -11.51
CA LEU A 85 -0.48 -8.61 -11.27
C LEU A 85 -1.12 -9.16 -12.55
N GLY A 86 -0.72 -8.69 -13.74
CA GLY A 86 -1.18 -9.19 -15.03
C GLY A 86 -0.99 -10.71 -15.21
N GLN A 87 0.04 -11.30 -14.58
CA GLN A 87 0.27 -12.76 -14.63
C GLN A 87 -0.85 -13.58 -13.94
N TYR A 88 -1.70 -12.95 -13.12
CA TYR A 88 -2.78 -13.60 -12.38
C TYR A 88 -4.15 -13.39 -13.00
N GLN A 89 -4.26 -12.75 -14.17
CA GLN A 89 -5.53 -12.37 -14.81
C GLN A 89 -6.50 -13.54 -15.05
N GLN A 90 -5.98 -14.77 -15.13
CA GLN A 90 -6.82 -15.96 -15.27
C GLN A 90 -7.33 -16.54 -13.93
N ARG A 91 -6.99 -15.95 -12.80
CA ARG A 91 -7.38 -16.41 -11.48
C ARG A 91 -8.50 -15.55 -10.92
N ALA A 92 -9.50 -16.20 -10.32
CA ALA A 92 -10.73 -15.54 -9.90
C ALA A 92 -10.53 -14.39 -8.90
N ASN A 93 -9.72 -14.57 -7.84
CA ASN A 93 -9.60 -13.56 -6.79
C ASN A 93 -8.18 -13.48 -6.20
N LEU A 94 -7.69 -12.28 -5.96
CA LEU A 94 -6.45 -12.00 -5.24
C LEU A 94 -6.76 -11.22 -3.95
N LEU A 95 -6.39 -11.78 -2.79
CA LEU A 95 -6.39 -11.04 -1.54
C LEU A 95 -5.00 -10.42 -1.33
N ILE A 96 -4.95 -9.10 -1.21
CA ILE A 96 -3.73 -8.33 -0.94
C ILE A 96 -3.87 -7.69 0.45
N VAL A 97 -2.96 -8.02 1.35
CA VAL A 97 -2.90 -7.45 2.71
C VAL A 97 -1.64 -6.62 2.82
N GLY A 98 -1.80 -5.32 3.04
CA GLY A 98 -0.70 -4.36 3.03
C GLY A 98 -0.91 -3.22 4.00
N HIS A 99 -0.35 -2.08 3.67
CA HIS A 99 -0.31 -0.88 4.48
C HIS A 99 -1.03 0.26 3.77
N GLN A 100 -1.42 1.28 4.53
CA GLN A 100 -2.20 2.39 3.99
C GLN A 100 -1.53 3.04 2.78
N GLY A 101 -0.27 3.46 2.90
CA GLY A 101 0.44 4.13 1.82
C GLY A 101 0.64 3.23 0.61
N ALA A 102 1.12 2.00 0.83
CA ALA A 102 1.37 1.04 -0.24
C ALA A 102 0.08 0.67 -1.00
N LEU A 103 -1.03 0.43 -0.30
CA LEU A 103 -2.30 0.07 -0.93
C LEU A 103 -2.97 1.28 -1.61
N SER A 104 -2.90 2.49 -1.01
CA SER A 104 -3.41 3.72 -1.65
C SER A 104 -2.69 4.00 -2.97
N LEU A 105 -1.36 3.85 -2.97
CA LEU A 105 -0.56 4.00 -4.18
C LEU A 105 -0.87 2.91 -5.22
N LEU A 106 -1.01 1.66 -4.79
CA LEU A 106 -1.39 0.56 -5.68
C LEU A 106 -2.74 0.83 -6.36
N ILE A 107 -3.74 1.32 -5.61
CA ILE A 107 -5.05 1.70 -6.19
C ILE A 107 -4.87 2.79 -7.25
N ALA A 108 -4.13 3.86 -6.95
CA ALA A 108 -3.90 4.94 -7.91
C ALA A 108 -3.26 4.41 -9.19
N LEU A 109 -2.22 3.58 -9.09
CA LEU A 109 -1.51 3.01 -10.23
C LEU A 109 -2.37 2.06 -11.05
N LEU A 110 -3.16 1.19 -10.40
CA LEU A 110 -4.09 0.29 -11.11
C LEU A 110 -5.19 1.05 -11.86
N LEU A 111 -5.59 2.22 -11.35
CA LEU A 111 -6.51 3.13 -12.04
C LEU A 111 -5.81 4.05 -13.06
N GLN A 112 -4.53 3.78 -13.38
CA GLN A 112 -3.72 4.53 -14.34
C GLN A 112 -3.59 6.03 -13.99
N MET A 113 -3.62 6.34 -12.68
CA MET A 113 -3.44 7.68 -12.17
C MET A 113 -1.98 7.94 -11.81
N PRO A 114 -1.53 9.21 -11.78
CA PRO A 114 -0.21 9.55 -11.27
C PRO A 114 -0.01 9.05 -9.83
N ALA A 115 1.22 8.66 -9.45
CA ALA A 115 1.52 8.15 -8.12
C ALA A 115 1.07 9.10 -6.99
N ALA A 116 1.20 10.41 -7.20
CA ALA A 116 0.75 11.43 -6.24
C ALA A 116 -0.76 11.38 -5.97
N ALA A 117 -1.56 10.77 -6.85
CA ALA A 117 -2.99 10.59 -6.65
C ALA A 117 -3.34 9.59 -5.54
N MET A 118 -2.36 8.91 -4.94
CA MET A 118 -2.57 8.02 -3.81
C MET A 118 -3.37 8.67 -2.66
N TRP A 119 -3.21 9.95 -2.46
CA TRP A 119 -3.92 10.71 -1.41
C TRP A 119 -5.42 10.88 -1.65
N HIS A 120 -5.92 10.56 -2.85
CA HIS A 120 -7.37 10.49 -3.12
C HIS A 120 -8.00 9.20 -2.58
N PHE A 121 -7.20 8.23 -2.14
CA PHE A 121 -7.65 6.94 -1.63
C PHE A 121 -7.23 6.73 -0.17
N PRO A 122 -7.82 7.46 0.79
CA PRO A 122 -7.48 7.31 2.21
C PRO A 122 -8.03 5.97 2.72
N LEU A 123 -7.15 4.99 2.91
CA LEU A 123 -7.54 3.68 3.40
C LEU A 123 -7.56 3.63 4.92
N ALA A 124 -8.65 3.12 5.49
CA ALA A 124 -8.80 2.96 6.93
C ALA A 124 -8.34 1.56 7.38
N HIS A 125 -7.82 1.48 8.62
CA HIS A 125 -7.44 0.20 9.21
C HIS A 125 -8.68 -0.69 9.45
N GLY A 126 -8.52 -1.99 9.26
CA GLY A 126 -9.60 -2.96 9.46
C GLY A 126 -10.70 -2.91 8.39
N CYS A 127 -10.48 -2.15 7.31
CA CYS A 127 -11.39 -2.07 6.17
C CYS A 127 -10.83 -2.85 4.98
N TRP A 128 -11.72 -3.19 4.05
CA TRP A 128 -11.35 -3.77 2.77
C TRP A 128 -11.85 -2.91 1.61
N SER A 129 -11.16 -3.02 0.48
CA SER A 129 -11.53 -2.38 -0.78
C SER A 129 -11.55 -3.41 -1.88
N LEU A 130 -12.39 -3.21 -2.89
CA LEU A 130 -12.51 -4.11 -4.03
C LEU A 130 -12.15 -3.38 -5.32
N ILE A 131 -11.19 -3.94 -6.02
CA ILE A 131 -10.83 -3.54 -7.38
C ILE A 131 -11.18 -4.69 -8.31
N GLU A 132 -11.90 -4.39 -9.36
CA GLU A 132 -12.22 -5.32 -10.44
C GLU A 132 -11.41 -4.93 -11.67
N GLN A 133 -10.72 -5.90 -12.25
CA GLN A 133 -10.01 -5.73 -13.52
C GLN A 133 -10.64 -6.66 -14.55
N ARG A 134 -11.07 -6.07 -15.66
CA ARG A 134 -11.59 -6.79 -16.84
C ARG A 134 -10.85 -6.31 -18.06
N ASP A 135 -10.15 -7.21 -18.72
CA ASP A 135 -9.29 -6.89 -19.83
C ASP A 135 -8.32 -5.77 -19.45
N ASP A 136 -8.34 -4.64 -20.13
CA ASP A 136 -7.49 -3.48 -19.88
C ASP A 136 -8.17 -2.41 -19.00
N PHE A 137 -9.35 -2.71 -18.44
CA PHE A 137 -10.13 -1.75 -17.67
C PHE A 137 -10.17 -2.12 -16.17
N THR A 138 -9.81 -1.17 -15.32
CA THR A 138 -9.82 -1.32 -13.87
C THR A 138 -10.91 -0.45 -13.25
N THR A 139 -11.70 -1.04 -12.37
CA THR A 139 -12.77 -0.34 -11.63
C THR A 139 -12.56 -0.49 -10.14
N LEU A 140 -12.59 0.62 -9.40
CA LEU A 140 -12.73 0.63 -7.94
C LEU A 140 -14.20 0.44 -7.60
N ARG A 141 -14.58 -0.76 -7.13
CA ARG A 141 -15.97 -1.12 -6.82
C ARG A 141 -16.37 -0.74 -5.40
N VAL A 142 -15.43 -0.86 -4.45
CA VAL A 142 -15.65 -0.59 -3.04
C VAL A 142 -14.40 0.04 -2.45
N LEU A 143 -14.58 1.06 -1.62
CA LEU A 143 -13.51 1.68 -0.83
C LEU A 143 -13.90 1.69 0.64
N ASN A 144 -12.99 1.20 1.53
CA ASN A 144 -13.14 1.25 2.98
C ASN A 144 -14.41 0.57 3.54
N SER A 145 -14.82 -0.58 3.02
CA SER A 145 -15.93 -1.32 3.60
C SER A 145 -15.52 -2.00 4.90
N GLN A 146 -16.42 -1.96 5.88
CA GLN A 146 -16.36 -2.73 7.12
C GLN A 146 -17.37 -3.90 7.13
N ALA A 147 -18.22 -3.99 6.11
CA ALA A 147 -19.19 -5.08 5.99
C ALA A 147 -18.46 -6.42 5.82
N GLN A 148 -19.07 -7.50 6.32
CA GLN A 148 -18.57 -8.84 6.05
C GLN A 148 -18.58 -9.09 4.53
N TRP A 149 -17.43 -9.49 3.99
CA TRP A 149 -17.35 -9.95 2.60
C TRP A 149 -18.16 -11.24 2.45
N ARG A 150 -19.15 -11.23 1.57
CA ARG A 150 -19.84 -12.44 1.12
C ARG A 150 -19.56 -12.58 -0.37
N ALA A 151 -18.90 -13.66 -0.76
CA ALA A 151 -18.80 -14.03 -2.16
C ALA A 151 -20.21 -14.43 -2.62
N GLU A 152 -20.70 -13.83 -3.69
CA GLU A 152 -21.90 -14.28 -4.41
C GLU A 152 -21.57 -15.50 -5.27
#